data_a83060ef897440c606c89d67c25d1441
#
_entry.id   a83060ef897440c606c89d67c25d1441
#
_cell.length_a   1.000
_cell.length_b   1.000
_cell.length_c   1.000
_cell.angle_alpha   90.00
_cell.angle_beta   90.00
_cell.angle_gamma   90.00
#
_symmetry.space_group_name_H-M   'P 1'
#
loop_
_entity.id
_entity.type
_entity.pdbx_description
1 polymer ?
#
loop_
_entity_poly.entity_id
_entity_poly.type
_entity_poly.pdbx_seq_one_letter_code
_entity_poly.pdbx_strand_id
1 'polypeptide(L)'
;MYCCLDRGTAGRELSLEQFVQIASDAGFHGADVDLSYGVQRGAAALRKLYADRSLKFGAWGLPDWRGPNPLSDDEMRNLGHQAKVAAELEIDRCCTYILPSGELPLMENWRFHVNRLGPIARTLADHGLRLGLEFVAPEHLRRRGRHEFIFTPGQMIELADEVGSSAGLLIDSFHCHAAMVGLDQLAGLPAGRIVWVHINDASNVPLSKLRDFERVLPGEGIIDLPGFLSALKQTGYAGGCSLEVFSPQLNALPPASAALRAWRAVRGLFGEP
;
A
#
# COMPACT_ATOMS: atom_id res chain seq x y z
N MET A 1 -13.71 4.64 -8.17
CA MET A 1 -12.49 4.57 -7.30
C MET A 1 -12.28 5.93 -6.66
N TYR A 2 -11.56 6.04 -5.57
CA TYR A 2 -11.23 7.27 -4.85
C TYR A 2 -9.75 7.30 -4.50
N CYS A 3 -9.17 8.49 -4.30
CA CYS A 3 -7.74 8.67 -4.02
C CYS A 3 -7.51 9.11 -2.58
N CYS A 4 -6.68 8.38 -1.87
CA CYS A 4 -6.18 8.70 -0.53
C CYS A 4 -4.76 9.27 -0.60
N LEU A 5 -4.42 10.11 0.36
CA LEU A 5 -3.04 10.50 0.60
C LEU A 5 -2.33 9.42 1.40
N ASP A 6 -1.16 8.97 0.94
CA ASP A 6 -0.24 8.14 1.73
C ASP A 6 0.74 8.99 2.54
N ARG A 7 1.14 8.48 3.71
CA ARG A 7 2.09 9.18 4.59
C ARG A 7 3.48 9.37 3.97
N GLY A 8 3.92 8.47 3.11
CA GLY A 8 5.19 8.55 2.40
C GLY A 8 5.28 9.76 1.47
N THR A 9 4.12 10.24 0.98
CA THR A 9 4.01 11.41 0.09
C THR A 9 4.03 12.74 0.84
N ALA A 10 3.41 12.81 2.03
CA ALA A 10 3.23 14.08 2.76
C ALA A 10 4.17 14.28 3.95
N GLY A 11 4.94 13.26 4.33
CA GLY A 11 5.84 13.29 5.49
C GLY A 11 5.37 12.38 6.64
N ARG A 12 6.28 11.50 7.08
CA ARG A 12 6.00 10.44 8.07
C ARG A 12 5.98 10.95 9.52
N GLU A 13 6.56 12.13 9.77
CA GLU A 13 6.72 12.71 11.12
C GLU A 13 5.46 13.44 11.63
N LEU A 14 4.41 13.54 10.81
CA LEU A 14 3.17 14.22 11.19
C LEU A 14 2.36 13.40 12.20
N SER A 15 1.71 14.07 13.16
CA SER A 15 0.62 13.43 13.92
C SER A 15 -0.52 13.02 12.98
N LEU A 16 -1.36 12.07 13.40
CA LEU A 16 -2.50 11.66 12.56
C LEU A 16 -3.43 12.84 12.29
N GLU A 17 -3.68 13.69 13.30
CA GLU A 17 -4.55 14.87 13.16
C GLU A 17 -4.00 15.87 12.14
N GLN A 18 -2.68 16.12 12.14
CA GLN A 18 -2.02 16.97 11.15
C GLN A 18 -2.10 16.38 9.76
N PHE A 19 -1.83 15.08 9.62
CA PHE A 19 -1.85 14.37 8.35
C PHE A 19 -3.25 14.39 7.72
N VAL A 20 -4.29 14.06 8.49
CA VAL A 20 -5.69 14.06 8.05
C VAL A 20 -6.15 15.49 7.69
N GLN A 21 -5.72 16.51 8.44
CA GLN A 21 -6.00 17.91 8.10
C GLN A 21 -5.38 18.30 6.76
N ILE A 22 -4.09 17.97 6.56
CA ILE A 22 -3.38 18.26 5.30
C ILE A 22 -4.03 17.53 4.11
N ALA A 23 -4.45 16.28 4.28
CA ALA A 23 -5.14 15.53 3.24
C ALA A 23 -6.47 16.21 2.82
N SER A 24 -7.27 16.65 3.80
CA SER A 24 -8.51 17.36 3.57
C SER A 24 -8.27 18.72 2.89
N ASP A 25 -7.35 19.53 3.42
CA ASP A 25 -7.04 20.88 2.87
C ASP A 25 -6.49 20.82 1.44
N ALA A 26 -5.79 19.73 1.10
CA ALA A 26 -5.28 19.50 -0.26
C ALA A 26 -6.39 19.06 -1.23
N GLY A 27 -7.52 18.49 -0.75
CA GLY A 27 -8.65 18.02 -1.53
C GLY A 27 -8.67 16.52 -1.81
N PHE A 28 -7.91 15.70 -1.08
CA PHE A 28 -7.98 14.24 -1.21
C PHE A 28 -9.32 13.69 -0.78
N HIS A 29 -9.75 12.58 -1.39
CA HIS A 29 -10.98 11.89 -1.01
C HIS A 29 -10.84 11.12 0.31
N GLY A 30 -9.62 10.81 0.73
CA GLY A 30 -9.31 10.04 1.92
C GLY A 30 -7.83 10.13 2.31
N ALA A 31 -7.47 9.44 3.36
CA ALA A 31 -6.10 9.34 3.86
C ALA A 31 -5.85 7.96 4.46
N ASP A 32 -4.60 7.48 4.41
CA ASP A 32 -4.22 6.24 5.05
C ASP A 32 -4.30 6.35 6.57
N VAL A 33 -4.51 5.22 7.23
CA VAL A 33 -4.93 5.18 8.63
C VAL A 33 -3.79 4.74 9.54
N ASP A 34 -3.69 5.38 10.70
CA ASP A 34 -2.93 4.88 11.84
C ASP A 34 -3.91 4.36 12.91
N LEU A 35 -4.07 3.04 12.96
CA LEU A 35 -5.01 2.41 13.90
C LEU A 35 -4.56 2.49 15.36
N SER A 36 -3.29 2.81 15.64
CA SER A 36 -2.83 3.02 17.02
C SER A 36 -3.57 4.19 17.69
N TYR A 37 -3.96 5.20 16.91
CA TYR A 37 -4.82 6.27 17.38
C TYR A 37 -6.19 5.76 17.86
N GLY A 38 -6.81 4.88 17.08
CA GLY A 38 -8.10 4.27 17.45
C GLY A 38 -7.99 3.31 18.64
N VAL A 39 -6.90 2.57 18.76
CA VAL A 39 -6.62 1.72 19.93
C VAL A 39 -6.50 2.55 21.20
N GLN A 40 -5.82 3.70 21.13
CA GLN A 40 -5.59 4.58 22.28
C GLN A 40 -6.80 5.44 22.67
N ARG A 41 -7.56 5.95 21.68
CA ARG A 41 -8.62 6.95 21.87
C ARG A 41 -10.02 6.42 21.56
N GLY A 42 -10.14 5.19 21.09
CA GLY A 42 -11.40 4.56 20.69
C GLY A 42 -11.72 4.75 19.20
N ALA A 43 -12.38 3.76 18.60
CA ALA A 43 -12.81 3.79 17.20
C ALA A 43 -13.70 5.00 16.88
N ALA A 44 -14.58 5.41 17.81
CA ALA A 44 -15.44 6.58 17.63
C ALA A 44 -14.64 7.88 17.45
N ALA A 45 -13.53 8.06 18.16
CA ALA A 45 -12.66 9.23 18.01
C ALA A 45 -11.98 9.25 16.64
N LEU A 46 -11.50 8.09 16.16
CA LEU A 46 -10.90 7.96 14.84
C LEU A 46 -11.95 8.19 13.73
N ARG A 47 -13.14 7.63 13.86
CA ARG A 47 -14.26 7.89 12.94
C ARG A 47 -14.58 9.39 12.86
N LYS A 48 -14.70 10.06 14.02
CA LYS A 48 -14.98 11.49 14.08
C LYS A 48 -13.87 12.32 13.41
N LEU A 49 -12.59 11.97 13.62
CA LEU A 49 -11.44 12.67 13.03
C LEU A 49 -11.54 12.74 11.50
N TYR A 50 -11.90 11.61 10.85
CA TYR A 50 -12.05 11.52 9.39
C TYR A 50 -13.38 12.15 8.92
N ALA A 51 -14.49 11.88 9.62
CA ALA A 51 -15.81 12.38 9.26
C ALA A 51 -15.90 13.91 9.30
N ASP A 52 -15.33 14.57 10.33
CA ASP A 52 -15.29 16.03 10.44
C ASP A 52 -14.57 16.71 9.25
N ARG A 53 -13.81 15.93 8.46
CA ARG A 53 -13.06 16.38 7.28
C ARG A 53 -13.55 15.78 5.97
N SER A 54 -14.69 15.09 6.02
CA SER A 54 -15.28 14.39 4.86
C SER A 54 -14.33 13.42 4.16
N LEU A 55 -13.37 12.84 4.90
CA LEU A 55 -12.39 11.90 4.38
C LEU A 55 -12.85 10.45 4.54
N LYS A 56 -12.55 9.63 3.52
CA LYS A 56 -12.63 8.18 3.57
C LYS A 56 -11.37 7.59 4.21
N PHE A 57 -11.52 6.42 4.81
CA PHE A 57 -10.37 5.66 5.27
C PHE A 57 -9.63 5.03 4.08
N GLY A 58 -8.30 5.18 4.04
CA GLY A 58 -7.39 4.44 3.19
C GLY A 58 -7.04 3.07 3.74
N ALA A 59 -5.89 2.52 3.37
CA ALA A 59 -5.32 1.33 3.98
C ALA A 59 -4.54 1.66 5.25
N TRP A 60 -4.17 0.63 6.00
CA TRP A 60 -3.22 0.72 7.10
C TRP A 60 -2.14 -0.35 6.96
N GLY A 61 -0.96 -0.07 7.51
CA GLY A 61 0.20 -0.96 7.42
C GLY A 61 0.31 -1.91 8.59
N LEU A 62 0.85 -3.11 8.35
CA LEU A 62 1.25 -4.02 9.40
C LEU A 62 2.36 -3.42 10.28
N PRO A 63 2.42 -3.76 11.58
CA PRO A 63 3.62 -3.57 12.37
C PRO A 63 4.81 -4.31 11.72
N ASP A 64 6.04 -3.96 12.12
CA ASP A 64 7.23 -4.62 11.56
C ASP A 64 7.30 -6.09 11.97
N TRP A 65 6.96 -6.97 11.04
CA TRP A 65 6.96 -8.43 11.17
C TRP A 65 8.25 -9.07 10.63
N ARG A 66 9.15 -8.27 10.03
CA ARG A 66 10.35 -8.74 9.29
C ARG A 66 11.55 -8.99 10.19
N GLY A 67 11.44 -8.67 11.47
CA GLY A 67 12.50 -8.85 12.45
C GLY A 67 13.02 -10.30 12.53
N PRO A 68 14.11 -10.55 13.26
CA PRO A 68 14.71 -11.89 13.36
C PRO A 68 13.78 -12.91 14.02
N ASN A 69 12.89 -12.47 14.91
CA ASN A 69 11.92 -13.32 15.59
C ASN A 69 10.49 -13.12 15.04
N PRO A 70 9.58 -14.11 15.18
CA PRO A 70 8.15 -13.91 15.00
C PRO A 70 7.64 -12.77 15.88
N LEU A 71 6.49 -12.19 15.51
CA LEU A 71 5.80 -11.28 16.42
C LEU A 71 5.56 -12.00 17.76
N SER A 72 5.87 -11.32 18.84
CA SER A 72 5.59 -11.79 20.20
C SER A 72 4.08 -11.87 20.47
N ASP A 73 3.69 -12.56 21.52
CA ASP A 73 2.28 -12.63 21.93
C ASP A 73 1.70 -11.23 22.21
N ASP A 74 2.50 -10.28 22.72
CA ASP A 74 2.08 -8.90 22.94
C ASP A 74 1.84 -8.15 21.63
N GLU A 75 2.73 -8.31 20.65
CA GLU A 75 2.59 -7.70 19.33
C GLU A 75 1.39 -8.31 18.58
N MET A 76 1.17 -9.62 18.68
CA MET A 76 -0.01 -10.29 18.12
C MET A 76 -1.30 -9.84 18.81
N ARG A 77 -1.31 -9.63 20.14
CA ARG A 77 -2.47 -9.05 20.84
C ARG A 77 -2.74 -7.62 20.38
N ASN A 78 -1.69 -6.80 20.22
CA ASN A 78 -1.84 -5.44 19.72
C ASN A 78 -2.40 -5.42 18.28
N LEU A 79 -1.93 -6.31 17.40
CA LEU A 79 -2.50 -6.51 16.06
C LEU A 79 -4.00 -6.86 16.14
N GLY A 80 -4.41 -7.75 17.05
CA GLY A 80 -5.81 -8.07 17.31
C GLY A 80 -6.64 -6.86 17.74
N HIS A 81 -6.08 -6.00 18.62
CA HIS A 81 -6.75 -4.74 19.00
C HIS A 81 -6.92 -3.79 17.82
N GLN A 82 -5.87 -3.65 16.98
CA GLN A 82 -5.95 -2.84 15.77
C GLN A 82 -6.98 -3.42 14.77
N ALA A 83 -6.98 -4.74 14.56
CA ALA A 83 -7.94 -5.40 13.69
C ALA A 83 -9.39 -5.21 14.17
N LYS A 84 -9.63 -5.28 15.48
CA LYS A 84 -10.95 -4.98 16.05
C LYS A 84 -11.39 -3.53 15.77
N VAL A 85 -10.51 -2.56 15.99
CA VAL A 85 -10.80 -1.14 15.67
C VAL A 85 -11.06 -0.96 14.18
N ALA A 86 -10.28 -1.61 13.31
CA ALA A 86 -10.49 -1.57 11.86
C ALA A 86 -11.88 -2.12 11.47
N ALA A 87 -12.27 -3.28 12.03
CA ALA A 87 -13.57 -3.89 11.80
C ALA A 87 -14.73 -2.97 12.27
N GLU A 88 -14.64 -2.34 13.45
CA GLU A 88 -15.62 -1.36 13.94
C GLU A 88 -15.75 -0.13 13.01
N LEU A 89 -14.70 0.19 12.27
CA LEU A 89 -14.65 1.31 11.30
C LEU A 89 -14.95 0.89 9.87
N GLU A 90 -15.21 -0.40 9.62
CA GLU A 90 -15.42 -0.98 8.29
C GLU A 90 -14.19 -0.83 7.36
N ILE A 91 -12.99 -0.83 7.97
CA ILE A 91 -11.72 -0.82 7.24
C ILE A 91 -11.27 -2.27 7.07
N ASP A 92 -11.56 -2.85 5.92
CA ASP A 92 -11.35 -4.28 5.63
C ASP A 92 -9.95 -4.64 5.12
N ARG A 93 -9.00 -3.70 5.07
CA ARG A 93 -7.71 -3.82 4.38
C ARG A 93 -6.52 -3.41 5.22
N CYS A 94 -5.60 -4.33 5.39
CA CYS A 94 -4.27 -4.13 5.96
C CYS A 94 -3.22 -4.46 4.90
N CYS A 95 -2.13 -3.73 4.81
CA CYS A 95 -1.15 -3.89 3.74
C CYS A 95 0.28 -4.03 4.26
N THR A 96 1.10 -4.74 3.50
CA THR A 96 2.54 -4.83 3.71
C THR A 96 3.25 -5.12 2.40
N TYR A 97 4.55 -4.82 2.32
CA TYR A 97 5.38 -5.12 1.14
C TYR A 97 6.30 -6.33 1.39
N ILE A 98 6.68 -6.98 0.30
CA ILE A 98 7.61 -8.12 0.27
C ILE A 98 8.85 -7.70 -0.52
N LEU A 99 10.01 -7.75 0.11
CA LEU A 99 11.26 -7.43 -0.57
C LEU A 99 11.62 -8.48 -1.63
N PRO A 100 12.12 -8.04 -2.81
CA PRO A 100 12.40 -8.93 -3.94
C PRO A 100 13.75 -9.63 -3.85
N SER A 101 14.43 -9.55 -2.72
CA SER A 101 15.68 -10.26 -2.44
C SER A 101 15.94 -10.37 -0.95
N GLY A 102 16.76 -11.31 -0.55
CA GLY A 102 17.14 -11.53 0.85
C GLY A 102 18.36 -12.46 0.98
N GLU A 103 18.67 -12.83 2.22
CA GLU A 103 19.81 -13.71 2.52
C GLU A 103 19.47 -15.20 2.38
N LEU A 104 18.18 -15.56 2.40
CA LEU A 104 17.71 -16.94 2.29
C LEU A 104 17.51 -17.36 0.83
N PRO A 105 17.81 -18.62 0.46
CA PRO A 105 17.42 -19.19 -0.82
C PRO A 105 15.89 -19.13 -1.02
N LEU A 106 15.44 -19.16 -2.28
CA LEU A 106 14.04 -18.97 -2.67
C LEU A 106 13.04 -19.73 -1.78
N MET A 107 13.19 -21.04 -1.65
CA MET A 107 12.23 -21.87 -0.90
C MET A 107 12.29 -21.67 0.62
N GLU A 108 13.44 -21.31 1.15
CA GLU A 108 13.58 -20.97 2.57
C GLU A 108 12.95 -19.62 2.86
N ASN A 109 13.19 -18.64 1.98
CA ASN A 109 12.57 -17.31 2.05
C ASN A 109 11.04 -17.39 1.89
N TRP A 110 10.56 -18.26 0.99
CA TRP A 110 9.14 -18.55 0.83
C TRP A 110 8.51 -19.05 2.14
N ARG A 111 9.10 -20.10 2.74
CA ARG A 111 8.64 -20.65 4.02
C ARG A 111 8.71 -19.62 5.15
N PHE A 112 9.73 -18.79 5.16
CA PHE A 112 9.85 -17.69 6.12
C PHE A 112 8.62 -16.77 6.03
N HIS A 113 8.23 -16.32 4.83
CA HIS A 113 7.08 -15.46 4.64
C HIS A 113 5.76 -16.14 5.01
N VAL A 114 5.54 -17.38 4.58
CA VAL A 114 4.33 -18.14 4.91
C VAL A 114 4.20 -18.33 6.43
N ASN A 115 5.28 -18.73 7.09
CA ASN A 115 5.28 -18.95 8.54
C ASN A 115 5.05 -17.66 9.35
N ARG A 116 5.51 -16.52 8.85
CA ARG A 116 5.37 -15.22 9.51
C ARG A 116 4.00 -14.60 9.25
N LEU A 117 3.58 -14.58 8.00
CA LEU A 117 2.36 -13.91 7.58
C LEU A 117 1.10 -14.75 7.82
N GLY A 118 1.19 -16.08 7.86
CA GLY A 118 0.05 -16.95 8.08
C GLY A 118 -0.70 -16.69 9.40
N PRO A 119 -0.02 -16.62 10.57
CA PRO A 119 -0.67 -16.21 11.83
C PRO A 119 -1.28 -14.82 11.76
N ILE A 120 -0.58 -13.85 11.16
CA ILE A 120 -1.06 -12.47 10.96
C ILE A 120 -2.35 -12.46 10.11
N ALA A 121 -2.34 -13.16 8.97
CA ALA A 121 -3.48 -13.24 8.08
C ALA A 121 -4.71 -13.89 8.75
N ARG A 122 -4.50 -14.90 9.60
CA ARG A 122 -5.58 -15.49 10.41
C ARG A 122 -6.16 -14.50 11.40
N THR A 123 -5.31 -13.77 12.16
CA THR A 123 -5.79 -12.73 13.10
C THR A 123 -6.60 -11.66 12.38
N LEU A 124 -6.18 -11.23 11.19
CA LEU A 124 -6.93 -10.28 10.38
C LEU A 124 -8.27 -10.87 9.91
N ALA A 125 -8.26 -12.12 9.42
CA ALA A 125 -9.45 -12.82 8.94
C ALA A 125 -10.50 -13.03 10.02
N ASP A 126 -10.10 -13.30 11.27
CA ASP A 126 -10.99 -13.45 12.43
C ASP A 126 -11.81 -12.16 12.70
N HIS A 127 -11.37 -11.03 12.17
CA HIS A 127 -12.05 -9.73 12.25
C HIS A 127 -12.64 -9.29 10.90
N GLY A 128 -12.65 -10.17 9.88
CA GLY A 128 -13.18 -9.85 8.55
C GLY A 128 -12.26 -9.00 7.67
N LEU A 129 -10.99 -8.86 8.02
CA LEU A 129 -10.02 -8.06 7.29
C LEU A 129 -9.21 -8.90 6.31
N ARG A 130 -8.69 -8.22 5.28
CA ARG A 130 -7.83 -8.79 4.24
C ARG A 130 -6.41 -8.26 4.36
N LEU A 131 -5.43 -9.08 3.98
CA LEU A 131 -4.01 -8.73 3.94
C LEU A 131 -3.55 -8.50 2.50
N GLY A 132 -3.22 -7.26 2.14
CA GLY A 132 -2.62 -6.92 0.85
C GLY A 132 -1.10 -7.08 0.88
N LEU A 133 -0.57 -7.93 0.00
CA LEU A 133 0.87 -8.16 -0.17
C LEU A 133 1.35 -7.42 -1.42
N GLU A 134 2.27 -6.47 -1.25
CA GLU A 134 2.88 -5.73 -2.33
C GLU A 134 4.15 -6.42 -2.79
N PHE A 135 4.27 -6.68 -4.09
CA PHE A 135 5.55 -7.08 -4.68
C PHE A 135 6.37 -5.84 -5.01
N VAL A 136 7.66 -5.90 -4.71
CA VAL A 136 8.63 -4.82 -4.99
C VAL A 136 9.51 -5.26 -6.15
N ALA A 137 9.62 -4.47 -7.23
CA ALA A 137 10.19 -4.95 -8.49
C ALA A 137 11.49 -4.29 -8.98
N PRO A 138 11.91 -3.07 -8.54
CA PRO A 138 13.11 -2.43 -9.08
C PRO A 138 14.37 -3.29 -9.02
N GLU A 139 15.13 -3.32 -10.11
CA GLU A 139 16.31 -4.19 -10.27
C GLU A 139 17.35 -4.02 -9.15
N HIS A 140 17.57 -2.78 -8.69
CA HIS A 140 18.53 -2.52 -7.61
C HIS A 140 18.14 -3.17 -6.28
N LEU A 141 16.82 -3.34 -6.02
CA LEU A 141 16.33 -4.04 -4.84
C LEU A 141 16.35 -5.56 -5.03
N ARG A 142 16.08 -6.05 -6.25
CA ARG A 142 16.21 -7.49 -6.57
C ARG A 142 17.64 -8.00 -6.43
N ARG A 143 18.63 -7.13 -6.68
CA ARG A 143 20.06 -7.46 -6.59
C ARG A 143 20.71 -7.07 -5.26
N ARG A 144 19.95 -6.56 -4.30
CA ARG A 144 20.47 -6.08 -3.02
C ARG A 144 20.86 -7.22 -2.08
N GLY A 145 20.02 -8.26 -2.00
CA GLY A 145 20.27 -9.45 -1.19
C GLY A 145 21.05 -10.51 -1.95
N ARG A 146 21.48 -11.54 -1.22
CA ARG A 146 22.23 -12.67 -1.77
C ARG A 146 21.43 -13.48 -2.79
N HIS A 147 20.11 -13.58 -2.58
CA HIS A 147 19.19 -14.36 -3.41
C HIS A 147 18.02 -13.48 -3.85
N GLU A 148 17.70 -13.51 -5.15
CA GLU A 148 16.47 -12.91 -5.66
C GLU A 148 15.27 -13.67 -5.12
N PHE A 149 14.19 -12.91 -4.88
CA PHE A 149 12.91 -13.46 -4.45
C PHE A 149 11.82 -13.05 -5.45
N ILE A 150 10.55 -13.07 -5.05
CA ILE A 150 9.41 -12.78 -5.91
C ILE A 150 9.25 -11.27 -6.15
N PHE A 151 8.85 -10.89 -7.37
CA PHE A 151 8.69 -9.49 -7.77
C PHE A 151 7.62 -9.27 -8.85
N THR A 152 6.74 -10.27 -9.06
CA THR A 152 5.63 -10.18 -10.03
C THR A 152 4.28 -10.48 -9.37
N PRO A 153 3.15 -10.00 -9.94
CA PRO A 153 1.83 -10.26 -9.37
C PRO A 153 1.48 -11.75 -9.34
N GLY A 154 1.90 -12.53 -10.34
CA GLY A 154 1.65 -13.99 -10.37
C GLY A 154 2.34 -14.70 -9.21
N GLN A 155 3.64 -14.45 -8.99
CA GLN A 155 4.39 -15.02 -7.88
C GLN A 155 3.81 -14.58 -6.51
N MET A 156 3.32 -13.33 -6.44
CA MET A 156 2.72 -12.82 -5.20
C MET A 156 1.37 -13.46 -4.90
N ILE A 157 0.57 -13.79 -5.93
CA ILE A 157 -0.67 -14.57 -5.77
C ILE A 157 -0.36 -15.95 -5.19
N GLU A 158 0.65 -16.64 -5.73
CA GLU A 158 1.07 -17.96 -5.23
C GLU A 158 1.47 -17.90 -3.74
N LEU A 159 2.25 -16.88 -3.36
CA LEU A 159 2.60 -16.67 -1.95
C LEU A 159 1.36 -16.37 -1.09
N ALA A 160 0.47 -15.50 -1.57
CA ALA A 160 -0.75 -15.12 -0.85
C ALA A 160 -1.68 -16.33 -0.63
N ASP A 161 -1.76 -17.26 -1.58
CA ASP A 161 -2.56 -18.50 -1.46
C ASP A 161 -2.05 -19.39 -0.32
N GLU A 162 -0.74 -19.48 -0.14
CA GLU A 162 -0.17 -20.26 0.99
C GLU A 162 -0.24 -19.49 2.32
N VAL A 163 -0.20 -18.16 2.31
CA VAL A 163 -0.35 -17.33 3.52
C VAL A 163 -1.75 -17.47 4.10
N GLY A 164 -2.78 -17.48 3.25
CA GLY A 164 -4.15 -17.69 3.69
C GLY A 164 -5.21 -17.06 2.79
N SER A 165 -6.45 -17.52 2.92
CA SER A 165 -7.57 -17.11 2.04
C SER A 165 -7.93 -15.61 2.15
N SER A 166 -7.54 -14.92 3.21
CA SER A 166 -7.71 -13.48 3.39
C SER A 166 -6.60 -12.66 2.74
N ALA A 167 -5.49 -13.30 2.32
CA ALA A 167 -4.40 -12.62 1.66
C ALA A 167 -4.69 -12.38 0.17
N GLY A 168 -4.18 -11.27 -0.33
CA GLY A 168 -4.31 -10.85 -1.72
C GLY A 168 -3.22 -9.86 -2.08
N LEU A 169 -3.45 -9.06 -3.11
CA LEU A 169 -2.45 -8.16 -3.67
C LEU A 169 -2.65 -6.71 -3.19
N LEU A 170 -1.57 -6.05 -2.87
CA LEU A 170 -1.43 -4.62 -3.06
C LEU A 170 -0.75 -4.41 -4.41
N ILE A 171 -1.40 -3.68 -5.30
CA ILE A 171 -0.91 -3.37 -6.64
C ILE A 171 -0.39 -1.94 -6.67
N ASP A 172 0.90 -1.78 -6.96
CA ASP A 172 1.56 -0.47 -7.10
C ASP A 172 1.94 -0.23 -8.55
N SER A 173 1.62 0.96 -9.09
CA SER A 173 1.86 1.30 -10.50
C SER A 173 3.34 1.32 -10.87
N PHE A 174 4.23 1.80 -9.97
CA PHE A 174 5.68 1.80 -10.19
C PHE A 174 6.25 0.38 -10.22
N HIS A 175 5.79 -0.48 -9.29
CA HIS A 175 6.25 -1.85 -9.26
C HIS A 175 5.71 -2.67 -10.43
N CYS A 176 4.49 -2.41 -10.89
CA CYS A 176 3.99 -2.98 -12.14
C CYS A 176 4.85 -2.56 -13.34
N HIS A 177 5.21 -1.27 -13.45
CA HIS A 177 6.08 -0.78 -14.51
C HIS A 177 7.48 -1.41 -14.42
N ALA A 178 8.09 -1.45 -13.22
CA ALA A 178 9.42 -2.03 -13.01
C ALA A 178 9.48 -3.55 -13.28
N ALA A 179 8.36 -4.26 -13.09
CA ALA A 179 8.20 -5.68 -13.41
C ALA A 179 7.75 -5.93 -14.86
N MET A 180 7.53 -4.89 -15.66
CA MET A 180 7.01 -4.96 -17.04
C MET A 180 5.64 -5.66 -17.13
N VAL A 181 4.76 -5.44 -16.15
CA VAL A 181 3.39 -5.98 -16.15
C VAL A 181 2.57 -5.27 -17.22
N GLY A 182 2.11 -6.01 -18.22
CA GLY A 182 1.23 -5.48 -19.27
C GLY A 182 -0.18 -5.18 -18.76
N LEU A 183 -0.87 -4.23 -19.38
CA LEU A 183 -2.25 -3.87 -18.99
C LEU A 183 -3.22 -5.05 -19.12
N ASP A 184 -3.05 -5.90 -20.14
CA ASP A 184 -3.85 -7.11 -20.30
C ASP A 184 -3.60 -8.14 -19.19
N GLN A 185 -2.34 -8.27 -18.76
CA GLN A 185 -1.98 -9.13 -17.62
C GLN A 185 -2.60 -8.59 -16.31
N LEU A 186 -2.57 -7.27 -16.12
CA LEU A 186 -3.20 -6.63 -14.97
C LEU A 186 -4.72 -6.83 -14.99
N ALA A 187 -5.38 -6.61 -16.14
CA ALA A 187 -6.82 -6.80 -16.33
C ALA A 187 -7.25 -8.27 -16.15
N GLY A 188 -6.34 -9.22 -16.41
CA GLY A 188 -6.55 -10.65 -16.22
C GLY A 188 -6.36 -11.16 -14.79
N LEU A 189 -6.02 -10.31 -13.82
CA LEU A 189 -5.92 -10.74 -12.42
C LEU A 189 -7.26 -11.26 -11.91
N PRO A 190 -7.27 -12.33 -11.10
CA PRO A 190 -8.52 -12.92 -10.61
C PRO A 190 -9.34 -11.91 -9.80
N ALA A 191 -10.66 -11.90 -10.02
CA ALA A 191 -11.59 -11.04 -9.29
C ALA A 191 -11.43 -11.20 -7.77
N GLY A 192 -11.49 -10.09 -7.06
CA GLY A 192 -11.39 -10.08 -5.61
C GLY A 192 -9.99 -10.29 -5.03
N ARG A 193 -8.93 -10.47 -5.86
CA ARG A 193 -7.56 -10.65 -5.34
C ARG A 193 -6.90 -9.33 -4.95
N ILE A 194 -7.32 -8.22 -5.52
CA ILE A 194 -6.76 -6.90 -5.19
C ILE A 194 -7.36 -6.41 -3.87
N VAL A 195 -6.51 -6.14 -2.90
CA VAL A 195 -6.88 -5.61 -1.58
C VAL A 195 -6.76 -4.09 -1.58
N TRP A 196 -5.67 -3.56 -2.13
CA TRP A 196 -5.43 -2.13 -2.22
C TRP A 196 -4.58 -1.79 -3.44
N VAL A 197 -4.49 -0.50 -3.74
CA VAL A 197 -3.72 0.01 -4.88
C VAL A 197 -2.88 1.20 -4.43
N HIS A 198 -1.62 1.26 -4.87
CA HIS A 198 -0.79 2.46 -4.81
C HIS A 198 -0.64 3.07 -6.21
N ILE A 199 -0.72 4.39 -6.27
CA ILE A 199 -0.52 5.16 -7.50
C ILE A 199 0.66 6.09 -7.33
N ASN A 200 1.49 6.15 -8.35
CA ASN A 200 2.65 7.00 -8.53
C ASN A 200 3.06 6.94 -10.00
N ASP A 201 4.17 7.58 -10.36
CA ASP A 201 4.70 7.53 -11.73
C ASP A 201 6.21 7.28 -11.72
N ALA A 202 6.77 6.89 -12.86
CA ALA A 202 8.17 6.54 -13.03
C ALA A 202 8.86 7.49 -14.02
N SER A 203 10.05 7.96 -13.66
CA SER A 203 10.89 8.74 -14.56
C SER A 203 11.20 7.97 -15.85
N ASN A 204 11.33 8.69 -16.97
CA ASN A 204 11.70 8.12 -18.27
C ASN A 204 13.18 7.74 -18.32
N VAL A 205 13.52 6.64 -17.65
CA VAL A 205 14.86 6.08 -17.61
C VAL A 205 14.82 4.57 -17.89
N PRO A 206 15.93 3.93 -18.31
CA PRO A 206 15.96 2.48 -18.41
C PRO A 206 15.59 1.80 -17.09
N LEU A 207 14.90 0.65 -17.12
CA LEU A 207 14.45 -0.09 -15.94
C LEU A 207 15.57 -0.35 -14.93
N SER A 208 16.81 -0.62 -15.39
CA SER A 208 17.98 -0.80 -14.52
C SER A 208 18.40 0.46 -13.75
N LYS A 209 17.92 1.63 -14.17
CA LYS A 209 18.17 2.93 -13.52
C LYS A 209 17.03 3.38 -12.62
N LEU A 210 15.86 2.73 -12.66
CA LEU A 210 14.77 3.04 -11.77
C LEU A 210 15.18 2.86 -10.31
N ARG A 211 14.78 3.81 -9.47
CA ARG A 211 15.03 3.79 -8.03
C ARG A 211 13.70 3.99 -7.29
N ASP A 212 13.42 3.14 -6.34
CA ASP A 212 12.16 3.13 -5.59
C ASP A 212 11.89 4.46 -4.85
N PHE A 213 12.96 5.11 -4.39
CA PHE A 213 12.89 6.40 -3.68
C PHE A 213 13.05 7.63 -4.60
N GLU A 214 12.95 7.45 -5.91
CA GLU A 214 13.02 8.50 -6.93
C GLU A 214 11.77 8.47 -7.84
N ARG A 215 10.61 8.12 -7.24
CA ARG A 215 9.33 8.17 -7.93
C ARG A 215 8.95 9.61 -8.25
N VAL A 216 8.11 9.79 -9.27
CA VAL A 216 7.59 11.10 -9.65
C VAL A 216 6.07 11.14 -9.50
N LEU A 217 5.50 12.33 -9.54
CA LEU A 217 4.05 12.50 -9.45
C LEU A 217 3.35 12.01 -10.72
N PRO A 218 2.10 11.55 -10.61
CA PRO A 218 1.26 11.21 -11.76
C PRO A 218 1.29 12.28 -12.86
N GLY A 219 1.64 11.86 -14.09
CA GLY A 219 1.77 12.74 -15.25
C GLY A 219 3.14 13.43 -15.40
N GLU A 220 4.05 13.28 -14.44
CA GLU A 220 5.45 13.72 -14.58
C GLU A 220 6.36 12.59 -15.15
N GLY A 221 5.83 11.39 -15.33
CA GLY A 221 6.56 10.20 -15.78
C GLY A 221 6.01 9.56 -17.04
N ILE A 222 6.20 8.24 -17.17
CA ILE A 222 5.90 7.49 -18.40
C ILE A 222 4.87 6.38 -18.22
N ILE A 223 4.31 6.18 -17.01
CA ILE A 223 3.32 5.13 -16.78
C ILE A 223 1.97 5.56 -17.37
N ASP A 224 1.35 4.68 -18.18
CA ASP A 224 -0.03 4.88 -18.63
C ASP A 224 -1.01 4.67 -17.46
N LEU A 225 -1.14 5.68 -16.61
CA LEU A 225 -2.03 5.63 -15.43
C LEU A 225 -3.51 5.54 -15.79
N PRO A 226 -4.04 6.21 -16.84
CA PRO A 226 -5.40 5.98 -17.31
C PRO A 226 -5.64 4.52 -17.72
N GLY A 227 -4.72 3.93 -18.49
CA GLY A 227 -4.75 2.50 -18.85
C GLY A 227 -4.65 1.59 -17.64
N PHE A 228 -3.75 1.88 -16.70
CA PHE A 228 -3.60 1.14 -15.44
C PHE A 228 -4.91 1.12 -14.62
N LEU A 229 -5.55 2.27 -14.41
CA LEU A 229 -6.83 2.34 -13.69
C LEU A 229 -7.97 1.66 -14.45
N SER A 230 -7.96 1.71 -15.79
CA SER A 230 -8.92 1.00 -16.63
C SER A 230 -8.78 -0.51 -16.50
N ALA A 231 -7.54 -1.03 -16.52
CA ALA A 231 -7.24 -2.45 -16.32
C ALA A 231 -7.68 -2.93 -14.93
N LEU A 232 -7.43 -2.15 -13.87
CA LEU A 232 -7.92 -2.45 -12.53
C LEU A 232 -9.45 -2.54 -12.45
N LYS A 233 -10.18 -1.62 -13.09
CA LYS A 233 -11.65 -1.68 -13.15
C LYS A 233 -12.15 -2.95 -13.86
N GLN A 234 -11.44 -3.45 -14.87
CA GLN A 234 -11.79 -4.69 -15.56
C GLN A 234 -11.68 -5.93 -14.66
N THR A 235 -10.82 -5.93 -13.65
CA THR A 235 -10.77 -6.99 -12.63
C THR A 235 -11.98 -6.99 -11.69
N GLY A 236 -12.87 -5.99 -11.77
CA GLY A 236 -13.94 -5.74 -10.80
C GLY A 236 -13.51 -4.92 -9.59
N TYR A 237 -12.27 -4.43 -9.52
CA TYR A 237 -11.80 -3.60 -8.41
C TYR A 237 -12.50 -2.23 -8.42
N ALA A 238 -13.21 -1.91 -7.34
CA ALA A 238 -13.93 -0.65 -7.14
C ALA A 238 -13.45 0.14 -5.89
N GLY A 239 -12.42 -0.35 -5.22
CA GLY A 239 -11.86 0.26 -4.01
C GLY A 239 -11.17 1.60 -4.23
N GLY A 240 -10.45 2.05 -3.22
CA GLY A 240 -9.61 3.24 -3.29
C GLY A 240 -8.19 2.94 -3.75
N CYS A 241 -7.43 4.01 -3.94
CA CYS A 241 -5.98 3.95 -4.15
C CYS A 241 -5.32 4.97 -3.21
N SER A 242 -4.10 4.70 -2.77
CA SER A 242 -3.28 5.71 -2.10
C SER A 242 -2.25 6.27 -3.07
N LEU A 243 -2.08 7.59 -3.08
CA LEU A 243 -0.99 8.24 -3.79
C LEU A 243 0.27 8.13 -2.93
N GLU A 244 1.17 7.21 -3.32
CA GLU A 244 2.43 6.93 -2.63
C GLU A 244 3.62 7.31 -3.50
N VAL A 245 4.23 8.47 -3.23
CA VAL A 245 5.33 9.00 -4.03
C VAL A 245 6.56 9.26 -3.15
N PHE A 246 7.51 8.35 -3.18
CA PHE A 246 8.81 8.52 -2.54
C PHE A 246 9.69 9.39 -3.43
N SER A 247 9.76 10.69 -3.15
CA SER A 247 10.46 11.68 -3.97
C SER A 247 11.27 12.65 -3.10
N PRO A 248 12.60 12.74 -3.31
CA PRO A 248 13.41 13.75 -2.62
C PRO A 248 12.90 15.18 -2.84
N GLN A 249 12.38 15.49 -4.03
CA GLN A 249 11.85 16.80 -4.38
C GLN A 249 10.56 17.13 -3.61
N LEU A 250 9.68 16.15 -3.41
CA LEU A 250 8.49 16.32 -2.57
C LEU A 250 8.85 16.44 -1.10
N ASN A 251 9.76 15.60 -0.63
CA ASN A 251 10.20 15.60 0.78
C ASN A 251 10.92 16.89 1.20
N ALA A 252 11.44 17.65 0.23
CA ALA A 252 12.03 18.96 0.48
C ALA A 252 10.98 20.07 0.68
N LEU A 253 9.71 19.82 0.36
CA LEU A 253 8.62 20.78 0.53
C LEU A 253 8.00 20.67 1.94
N PRO A 254 7.42 21.77 2.46
CA PRO A 254 6.53 21.68 3.61
C PRO A 254 5.40 20.67 3.32
N PRO A 255 4.98 19.84 4.30
CA PRO A 255 3.99 18.76 4.10
C PRO A 255 2.70 19.19 3.39
N ALA A 256 2.12 20.32 3.77
CA ALA A 256 0.91 20.86 3.13
C ALA A 256 1.15 21.22 1.65
N SER A 257 2.32 21.76 1.33
CA SER A 257 2.69 22.09 -0.06
C SER A 257 2.92 20.83 -0.89
N ALA A 258 3.56 19.81 -0.31
CA ALA A 258 3.76 18.52 -0.95
C ALA A 258 2.40 17.84 -1.26
N ALA A 259 1.49 17.78 -0.29
CA ALA A 259 0.16 17.20 -0.46
C ALA A 259 -0.67 17.96 -1.50
N LEU A 260 -0.66 19.28 -1.50
CA LEU A 260 -1.38 20.10 -2.49
C LEU A 260 -0.83 19.88 -3.91
N ARG A 261 0.50 19.82 -4.07
CA ARG A 261 1.14 19.51 -5.35
C ARG A 261 0.77 18.09 -5.82
N ALA A 262 0.81 17.14 -4.90
CA ALA A 262 0.46 15.74 -5.16
C ALA A 262 -0.99 15.60 -5.60
N TRP A 263 -1.94 16.26 -4.92
CA TRP A 263 -3.34 16.25 -5.32
C TRP A 263 -3.57 16.86 -6.73
N ARG A 264 -2.96 18.00 -6.99
CA ARG A 264 -3.05 18.66 -8.33
C ARG A 264 -2.60 17.74 -9.46
N ALA A 265 -1.60 16.89 -9.22
CA ALA A 265 -1.09 15.94 -10.20
C ALA A 265 -2.05 14.76 -10.44
N VAL A 266 -2.75 14.29 -9.40
CA VAL A 266 -3.54 13.05 -9.48
C VAL A 266 -5.04 13.27 -9.70
N ARG A 267 -5.59 14.44 -9.33
CA ARG A 267 -7.05 14.69 -9.32
C ARG A 267 -7.76 14.40 -10.64
N GLY A 268 -7.09 14.69 -11.77
CA GLY A 268 -7.65 14.43 -13.10
C GLY A 268 -7.92 12.96 -13.43
N LEU A 269 -7.33 12.02 -12.67
CA LEU A 269 -7.57 10.58 -12.82
C LEU A 269 -8.83 10.10 -12.08
N PHE A 270 -9.34 10.86 -11.09
CA PHE A 270 -10.42 10.42 -10.19
C PHE A 270 -11.68 11.29 -10.25
N GLY A 271 -11.65 12.40 -10.95
CA GLY A 271 -12.71 13.41 -10.88
C GLY A 271 -12.58 14.31 -9.63
N GLU A 272 -13.40 15.35 -9.57
CA GLU A 272 -13.51 16.18 -8.37
C GLU A 272 -14.30 15.44 -7.28
N PRO A 273 -13.98 15.66 -5.98
CA PRO A 273 -14.66 15.03 -4.85
C PRO A 273 -16.14 15.40 -4.73
#